data_84d84dd7c09f89f2e5a8af84949fbc03
#
_entry.id   84d84dd7c09f89f2e5a8af84949fbc03
#
_cell.length_a   1.000
_cell.length_b   1.000
_cell.length_c   1.000
_cell.angle_alpha   90.00
_cell.angle_beta   90.00
_cell.angle_gamma   90.00
#
_symmetry.space_group_name_H-M   'P 1'
#
loop_
_entity.id
_entity.type
_entity.pdbx_description
1 polymer ?
#
loop_
_entity_poly.entity_id
_entity_poly.type
_entity_poly.pdbx_seq_one_letter_code
_entity_poly.pdbx_strand_id
1 'polypeptide(L)'
;RDAITGDVLKDGSAPTYTAVPPEFAAGPDGSDFSADQEKFADVCTYDATAAADYWTKGLEELGITELSLDMVVDADDAPQKVAQVLKEQWETTLPGLTVNLVVEPKKQRVQDMQDGNYQLGLTRWGPDYADPMTYLGMWVSGNSNNYGLWSNADYDAIIDECTTGDLCTDAEGRWERLYDAEQIVMDEAVIFPLYTQCNAEMLSSKVTGVEYHPVALNRVYKDAVKTE
;
A
#
# COMPACT_ATOMS: atom_id res chain seq x y z
N ARG A 1 -3.90 -5.04 -11.83
CA ARG A 1 -4.42 -3.83 -11.14
C ARG A 1 -5.65 -3.29 -11.85
N ASP A 2 -5.65 -3.18 -13.18
CA ASP A 2 -6.75 -2.63 -13.95
C ASP A 2 -8.07 -3.40 -13.75
N ALA A 3 -8.03 -4.73 -13.69
CA ALA A 3 -9.23 -5.53 -13.37
C ALA A 3 -9.78 -5.20 -11.96
N ILE A 4 -8.91 -4.90 -10.99
CA ILE A 4 -9.33 -4.52 -9.64
C ILE A 4 -10.05 -3.18 -9.67
N THR A 5 -9.45 -2.15 -10.25
CA THR A 5 -10.00 -0.79 -10.24
C THR A 5 -11.12 -0.60 -11.24
N GLY A 6 -10.96 -1.12 -12.47
CA GLY A 6 -11.88 -0.93 -13.59
C GLY A 6 -13.07 -1.87 -13.61
N ASP A 7 -12.91 -3.13 -13.17
CA ASP A 7 -13.97 -4.15 -13.27
C ASP A 7 -14.64 -4.47 -11.93
N VAL A 8 -13.89 -4.40 -10.83
CA VAL A 8 -14.36 -4.82 -9.50
C VAL A 8 -14.81 -3.64 -8.65
N LEU A 9 -13.94 -2.66 -8.43
CA LEU A 9 -14.25 -1.52 -7.55
C LEU A 9 -15.16 -0.50 -8.24
N LYS A 10 -14.81 -0.01 -9.40
CA LYS A 10 -15.61 0.95 -10.20
C LYS A 10 -16.05 2.19 -9.42
N ASP A 11 -15.24 2.61 -8.46
CA ASP A 11 -15.53 3.69 -7.52
C ASP A 11 -14.65 4.94 -7.73
N GLY A 12 -13.80 4.92 -8.77
CA GLY A 12 -12.81 5.96 -9.05
C GLY A 12 -11.43 5.64 -8.50
N SER A 13 -11.26 4.50 -7.83
CA SER A 13 -9.93 4.01 -7.41
C SER A 13 -9.02 3.83 -8.63
N ALA A 14 -7.74 4.16 -8.49
CA ALA A 14 -6.75 4.10 -9.57
C ALA A 14 -5.63 3.10 -9.26
N PRO A 15 -5.11 2.36 -10.27
CA PRO A 15 -3.93 1.54 -10.09
C PRO A 15 -2.76 2.37 -9.53
N THR A 16 -1.97 1.79 -8.64
CA THR A 16 -0.73 2.42 -8.17
C THR A 16 0.43 1.44 -8.23
N TYR A 17 1.63 1.97 -8.50
CA TYR A 17 2.86 1.21 -8.74
C TYR A 17 3.98 1.66 -7.80
N THR A 18 3.71 2.61 -6.93
CA THR A 18 4.64 3.25 -6.00
C THR A 18 4.14 3.11 -4.58
N ALA A 19 5.04 3.11 -3.59
CA ALA A 19 4.68 3.05 -2.17
C ALA A 19 3.96 4.32 -1.72
N VAL A 20 4.40 5.48 -2.23
CA VAL A 20 3.72 6.76 -2.04
C VAL A 20 2.76 6.97 -3.21
N PRO A 21 1.47 7.24 -2.98
CA PRO A 21 0.51 7.46 -4.06
C PRO A 21 0.84 8.68 -4.93
N PRO A 22 0.47 8.68 -6.23
CA PRO A 22 0.59 9.87 -7.07
C PRO A 22 -0.31 11.01 -6.57
N GLU A 23 0.08 12.25 -6.89
CA GLU A 23 -0.63 13.50 -6.53
C GLU A 23 -0.79 13.70 -5.00
N PHE A 24 0.02 13.00 -4.20
CA PHE A 24 -0.09 13.03 -2.74
C PHE A 24 0.83 14.07 -2.10
N ALA A 25 2.08 14.15 -2.53
CA ALA A 25 3.08 15.02 -1.91
C ALA A 25 3.87 15.82 -2.95
N ALA A 26 3.94 17.13 -2.76
CA ALA A 26 4.70 18.03 -3.60
C ALA A 26 6.06 18.35 -2.99
N GLY A 27 7.11 18.26 -3.82
CA GLY A 27 8.48 18.57 -3.47
C GLY A 27 8.76 20.06 -3.31
N PRO A 28 10.00 20.42 -2.96
CA PRO A 28 10.42 21.80 -2.83
C PRO A 28 10.25 22.64 -4.10
N ASP A 29 10.33 22.00 -5.26
CA ASP A 29 10.13 22.59 -6.59
C ASP A 29 8.67 22.51 -7.09
N GLY A 30 7.77 21.93 -6.30
CA GLY A 30 6.37 21.71 -6.63
C GLY A 30 6.10 20.46 -7.47
N SER A 31 7.10 19.65 -7.77
CA SER A 31 6.92 18.35 -8.44
C SER A 31 6.23 17.33 -7.52
N ASP A 32 5.41 16.44 -8.10
CA ASP A 32 4.83 15.32 -7.36
C ASP A 32 5.89 14.26 -7.08
N PHE A 33 5.92 13.71 -5.86
CA PHE A 33 6.84 12.65 -5.45
C PHE A 33 6.70 11.39 -6.31
N SER A 34 5.51 11.06 -6.71
CA SER A 34 5.21 9.86 -7.49
C SER A 34 4.75 10.18 -8.92
N ALA A 35 5.25 11.28 -9.51
CA ALA A 35 4.94 11.66 -10.88
C ALA A 35 5.33 10.57 -11.89
N ASP A 36 6.46 9.89 -11.67
CA ASP A 36 6.90 8.75 -12.49
C ASP A 36 6.38 7.42 -11.89
N GLN A 37 5.24 6.96 -12.38
CA GLN A 37 4.66 5.67 -11.98
C GLN A 37 5.37 4.47 -12.63
N GLU A 38 6.25 4.70 -13.61
CA GLU A 38 7.01 3.65 -14.29
C GLU A 38 8.40 3.44 -13.70
N LYS A 39 8.82 4.24 -12.71
CA LYS A 39 10.15 4.13 -12.08
C LYS A 39 10.42 2.75 -11.45
N PHE A 40 9.39 2.01 -11.10
CA PHE A 40 9.48 0.63 -10.59
C PHE A 40 8.94 -0.40 -11.59
N ALA A 41 8.97 -0.10 -12.89
CA ALA A 41 8.45 -1.00 -13.93
C ALA A 41 9.07 -2.41 -13.85
N ASP A 42 10.35 -2.52 -13.54
CA ASP A 42 11.07 -3.80 -13.45
C ASP A 42 10.49 -4.74 -12.37
N VAL A 43 9.92 -4.19 -11.30
CA VAL A 43 9.34 -4.97 -10.18
C VAL A 43 7.82 -4.89 -10.13
N CYS A 44 7.19 -3.91 -10.77
CA CYS A 44 5.75 -3.66 -10.69
C CYS A 44 4.95 -3.93 -11.97
N THR A 45 5.61 -4.07 -13.14
CA THR A 45 4.93 -4.40 -14.39
C THR A 45 4.36 -5.81 -14.34
N TYR A 46 3.12 -5.96 -14.79
CA TYR A 46 2.49 -7.26 -14.88
C TYR A 46 3.15 -8.11 -15.97
N ASP A 47 3.75 -9.23 -15.57
CA ASP A 47 4.28 -10.26 -16.45
C ASP A 47 3.97 -11.65 -15.88
N ALA A 48 2.89 -12.26 -16.39
CA ALA A 48 2.44 -13.58 -15.95
C ALA A 48 3.46 -14.69 -16.25
N THR A 49 4.23 -14.55 -17.35
CA THR A 49 5.24 -15.54 -17.74
C THR A 49 6.43 -15.49 -16.80
N ALA A 50 6.99 -14.30 -16.58
CA ALA A 50 8.07 -14.12 -15.62
C ALA A 50 7.68 -14.54 -14.20
N ALA A 51 6.47 -14.20 -13.77
CA ALA A 51 5.95 -14.63 -12.46
C ALA A 51 5.88 -16.16 -12.32
N ALA A 52 5.37 -16.86 -13.35
CA ALA A 52 5.30 -18.31 -13.35
C ALA A 52 6.71 -18.97 -13.36
N ASP A 53 7.68 -18.37 -14.07
CA ASP A 53 9.07 -18.83 -14.11
C ASP A 53 9.75 -18.67 -12.74
N TYR A 54 9.60 -17.52 -12.08
CA TYR A 54 10.12 -17.29 -10.73
C TYR A 54 9.46 -18.23 -9.71
N TRP A 55 8.14 -18.39 -9.80
CA TRP A 55 7.39 -19.28 -8.94
C TRP A 55 7.89 -20.73 -9.06
N THR A 56 8.05 -21.23 -10.28
CA THR A 56 8.53 -22.58 -10.54
C THR A 56 9.93 -22.80 -9.95
N LYS A 57 10.86 -21.86 -10.17
CA LYS A 57 12.20 -21.90 -9.57
C LYS A 57 12.14 -21.92 -8.04
N GLY A 58 11.28 -21.07 -7.42
CA GLY A 58 11.11 -21.05 -5.98
C GLY A 58 10.61 -22.38 -5.42
N LEU A 59 9.64 -23.04 -6.08
CA LEU A 59 9.18 -24.36 -5.69
C LEU A 59 10.30 -25.41 -5.82
N GLU A 60 11.10 -25.38 -6.89
CA GLU A 60 12.25 -26.26 -7.07
C GLU A 60 13.32 -26.08 -5.98
N GLU A 61 13.64 -24.83 -5.63
CA GLU A 61 14.61 -24.49 -4.56
C GLU A 61 14.13 -25.00 -3.19
N LEU A 62 12.82 -24.97 -2.94
CA LEU A 62 12.22 -25.48 -1.72
C LEU A 62 12.02 -27.02 -1.74
N GLY A 63 12.16 -27.66 -2.90
CA GLY A 63 11.95 -29.10 -3.07
C GLY A 63 10.47 -29.50 -2.90
N ILE A 64 9.54 -28.60 -3.23
CA ILE A 64 8.09 -28.84 -3.16
C ILE A 64 7.44 -28.62 -4.54
N THR A 65 6.22 -29.11 -4.73
CA THR A 65 5.46 -28.95 -5.98
C THR A 65 4.18 -28.13 -5.79
N GLU A 66 3.78 -27.92 -4.56
CA GLU A 66 2.55 -27.22 -4.19
C GLU A 66 2.81 -26.38 -2.94
N LEU A 67 2.15 -25.22 -2.85
CA LEU A 67 2.21 -24.35 -1.68
C LEU A 67 0.81 -23.79 -1.40
N SER A 68 0.38 -23.88 -0.14
CA SER A 68 -0.86 -23.28 0.32
C SER A 68 -0.54 -22.12 1.26
N LEU A 69 -1.12 -20.94 0.98
CA LEU A 69 -0.92 -19.72 1.75
C LEU A 69 -2.24 -19.16 2.25
N ASP A 70 -2.27 -18.73 3.49
CA ASP A 70 -3.39 -18.01 4.07
C ASP A 70 -3.24 -16.50 3.87
N MET A 71 -4.28 -15.86 3.31
CA MET A 71 -4.36 -14.42 3.13
C MET A 71 -5.40 -13.82 4.08
N VAL A 72 -4.94 -13.03 5.05
CA VAL A 72 -5.84 -12.27 5.92
C VAL A 72 -6.39 -11.04 5.20
N VAL A 73 -7.70 -10.82 5.34
CA VAL A 73 -8.41 -9.74 4.66
C VAL A 73 -9.53 -9.18 5.53
N ASP A 74 -9.80 -7.87 5.41
CA ASP A 74 -10.92 -7.24 6.11
C ASP A 74 -12.27 -7.83 5.69
N ALA A 75 -13.20 -7.95 6.64
CA ALA A 75 -14.57 -8.42 6.41
C ALA A 75 -15.45 -7.46 5.60
N ASP A 76 -14.93 -6.29 5.22
CA ASP A 76 -15.60 -5.34 4.34
C ASP A 76 -15.72 -5.91 2.90
N ASP A 77 -16.77 -5.49 2.18
CA ASP A 77 -17.11 -6.01 0.85
C ASP A 77 -16.00 -5.74 -0.19
N ALA A 78 -15.45 -4.53 -0.24
CA ALA A 78 -14.44 -4.17 -1.23
C ALA A 78 -13.11 -4.94 -1.07
N PRO A 79 -12.48 -5.02 0.12
CA PRO A 79 -11.28 -5.86 0.33
C PRO A 79 -11.50 -7.33 -0.01
N GLN A 80 -12.67 -7.91 0.32
CA GLN A 80 -12.95 -9.29 0.00
C GLN A 80 -13.01 -9.52 -1.53
N LYS A 81 -13.66 -8.62 -2.28
CA LYS A 81 -13.69 -8.69 -3.75
C LYS A 81 -12.29 -8.57 -4.36
N VAL A 82 -11.47 -7.67 -3.85
CA VAL A 82 -10.07 -7.51 -4.29
C VAL A 82 -9.29 -8.80 -4.02
N ALA A 83 -9.39 -9.36 -2.82
CA ALA A 83 -8.71 -10.60 -2.45
C ALA A 83 -9.14 -11.79 -3.31
N GLN A 84 -10.43 -11.89 -3.67
CA GLN A 84 -10.93 -12.92 -4.58
C GLN A 84 -10.29 -12.81 -5.98
N VAL A 85 -10.18 -11.60 -6.51
CA VAL A 85 -9.52 -11.37 -7.81
C VAL A 85 -8.04 -11.75 -7.77
N LEU A 86 -7.33 -11.33 -6.71
CA LEU A 86 -5.92 -11.68 -6.52
C LEU A 86 -5.73 -13.20 -6.44
N LYS A 87 -6.55 -13.87 -5.62
CA LYS A 87 -6.56 -15.34 -5.52
C LYS A 87 -6.74 -15.99 -6.88
N GLU A 88 -7.77 -15.61 -7.63
CA GLU A 88 -8.07 -16.21 -8.94
C GLU A 88 -6.93 -15.97 -9.94
N GLN A 89 -6.37 -14.75 -10.00
CA GLN A 89 -5.26 -14.44 -10.89
C GLN A 89 -4.00 -15.22 -10.53
N TRP A 90 -3.68 -15.34 -9.26
CA TRP A 90 -2.47 -16.03 -8.80
C TRP A 90 -2.61 -17.55 -8.97
N GLU A 91 -3.72 -18.16 -8.56
CA GLU A 91 -3.94 -19.61 -8.73
C GLU A 91 -4.01 -20.02 -10.19
N THR A 92 -4.47 -19.14 -11.08
CA THR A 92 -4.48 -19.39 -12.53
C THR A 92 -3.07 -19.29 -13.14
N THR A 93 -2.24 -18.39 -12.63
CA THR A 93 -0.91 -18.07 -13.21
C THR A 93 0.19 -18.92 -12.60
N LEU A 94 0.10 -19.28 -11.31
CA LEU A 94 1.16 -19.90 -10.52
C LEU A 94 0.79 -21.37 -10.22
N PRO A 95 1.33 -22.35 -10.97
CA PRO A 95 0.97 -23.74 -10.80
C PRO A 95 1.26 -24.27 -9.39
N GLY A 96 0.30 -24.95 -8.78
CA GLY A 96 0.45 -25.53 -7.44
C GLY A 96 0.27 -24.54 -6.29
N LEU A 97 -0.07 -23.27 -6.56
CA LEU A 97 -0.46 -22.32 -5.52
C LEU A 97 -1.93 -22.52 -5.14
N THR A 98 -2.19 -22.51 -3.83
CA THR A 98 -3.53 -22.36 -3.25
C THR A 98 -3.53 -21.19 -2.28
N VAL A 99 -4.45 -20.25 -2.43
CA VAL A 99 -4.64 -19.12 -1.51
C VAL A 99 -5.94 -19.30 -0.74
N ASN A 100 -5.87 -19.39 0.57
CA ASN A 100 -7.04 -19.44 1.46
C ASN A 100 -7.33 -18.02 1.97
N LEU A 101 -8.54 -17.53 1.77
CA LEU A 101 -8.94 -16.23 2.29
C LEU A 101 -9.42 -16.36 3.75
N VAL A 102 -8.72 -15.73 4.67
CA VAL A 102 -9.08 -15.63 6.09
C VAL A 102 -9.74 -14.27 6.31
N VAL A 103 -11.07 -14.27 6.33
CA VAL A 103 -11.89 -13.05 6.42
C VAL A 103 -12.14 -12.70 7.88
N GLU A 104 -11.70 -11.53 8.30
CA GLU A 104 -11.73 -11.10 9.70
C GLU A 104 -12.21 -9.67 9.86
N PRO A 105 -12.80 -9.32 11.02
CA PRO A 105 -13.01 -7.93 11.37
C PRO A 105 -11.67 -7.17 11.36
N LYS A 106 -11.65 -5.93 10.85
CA LYS A 106 -10.44 -5.12 10.70
C LYS A 106 -9.53 -5.15 11.93
N LYS A 107 -10.11 -5.06 13.14
CA LYS A 107 -9.33 -5.06 14.39
C LYS A 107 -8.57 -6.38 14.60
N GLN A 108 -9.20 -7.52 14.28
CA GLN A 108 -8.58 -8.83 14.41
C GLN A 108 -7.47 -8.99 13.36
N ARG A 109 -7.76 -8.69 12.09
CA ARG A 109 -6.76 -8.73 11.03
C ARG A 109 -5.51 -7.89 11.36
N VAL A 110 -5.69 -6.67 11.89
CA VAL A 110 -4.55 -5.82 12.31
C VAL A 110 -3.76 -6.49 13.41
N GLN A 111 -4.44 -7.09 14.42
CA GLN A 111 -3.76 -7.77 15.52
C GLN A 111 -2.98 -8.99 15.01
N ASP A 112 -3.57 -9.81 14.15
CA ASP A 112 -2.90 -10.98 13.59
C ASP A 112 -1.69 -10.61 12.75
N MET A 113 -1.77 -9.51 11.99
CA MET A 113 -0.63 -8.99 11.24
C MET A 113 0.47 -8.46 12.18
N GLN A 114 0.13 -7.77 13.27
CA GLN A 114 1.10 -7.31 14.27
C GLN A 114 1.78 -8.46 15.02
N ASP A 115 1.04 -9.53 15.28
CA ASP A 115 1.54 -10.72 15.99
C ASP A 115 2.29 -11.70 15.05
N GLY A 116 2.33 -11.41 13.73
CA GLY A 116 2.95 -12.29 12.73
C GLY A 116 2.16 -13.55 12.43
N ASN A 117 0.86 -13.59 12.77
CA ASN A 117 -0.03 -14.74 12.58
C ASN A 117 -0.67 -14.73 11.19
N TYR A 118 0.10 -14.47 10.14
CA TYR A 118 -0.37 -14.46 8.76
C TYR A 118 0.77 -14.80 7.79
N GLN A 119 0.44 -15.16 6.56
CA GLN A 119 1.40 -15.42 5.50
C GLN A 119 1.31 -14.35 4.39
N LEU A 120 0.08 -14.00 4.01
CA LEU A 120 -0.23 -12.88 3.12
C LEU A 120 -1.23 -11.95 3.81
N GLY A 121 -1.09 -10.65 3.63
CA GLY A 121 -1.99 -9.68 4.21
C GLY A 121 -2.43 -8.62 3.21
N LEU A 122 -3.74 -8.44 3.03
CA LEU A 122 -4.30 -7.32 2.29
C LEU A 122 -4.66 -6.21 3.28
N THR A 123 -3.94 -5.09 3.20
CA THR A 123 -4.12 -3.95 4.10
C THR A 123 -4.20 -2.63 3.34
N ARG A 124 -4.62 -1.59 4.02
CA ARG A 124 -4.73 -0.22 3.49
C ARG A 124 -4.11 0.75 4.48
N TRP A 125 -3.48 1.79 3.96
CA TRP A 125 -2.99 2.90 4.75
C TRP A 125 -3.67 4.21 4.33
N GLY A 126 -4.12 5.00 5.31
CA GLY A 126 -4.57 6.36 5.09
C GLY A 126 -3.53 7.33 5.65
N PRO A 127 -3.11 8.35 4.89
CA PRO A 127 -2.04 9.23 5.32
C PRO A 127 -2.44 10.07 6.53
N ASP A 128 -1.55 10.19 7.51
CA ASP A 128 -1.77 11.01 8.70
C ASP A 128 -1.42 12.50 8.46
N TYR A 129 -0.50 12.76 7.52
CA TYR A 129 -0.03 14.09 7.12
C TYR A 129 0.48 14.08 5.67
N ALA A 130 0.54 15.26 5.03
CA ALA A 130 0.90 15.40 3.63
C ALA A 130 2.43 15.45 3.43
N ASP A 131 3.08 14.31 3.62
CA ASP A 131 4.52 14.10 3.40
C ASP A 131 4.78 12.63 3.07
N PRO A 132 5.72 12.27 2.16
CA PRO A 132 6.03 10.88 1.83
C PRO A 132 6.36 10.00 3.05
N MET A 133 6.88 10.60 4.11
CA MET A 133 7.23 9.92 5.35
C MET A 133 6.04 9.20 6.01
N THR A 134 4.78 9.64 5.78
CA THR A 134 3.60 8.94 6.31
C THR A 134 3.46 7.51 5.76
N TYR A 135 4.03 7.25 4.58
CA TYR A 135 4.09 5.93 3.95
C TYR A 135 5.43 5.24 4.21
N LEU A 136 6.54 5.96 4.07
CA LEU A 136 7.88 5.38 4.17
C LEU A 136 8.31 5.12 5.61
N GLY A 137 7.94 5.96 6.56
CA GLY A 137 8.28 5.76 7.98
C GLY A 137 7.71 4.49 8.61
N MET A 138 6.74 3.83 7.97
CA MET A 138 6.15 2.59 8.46
C MET A 138 7.11 1.39 8.44
N TRP A 139 8.08 1.37 7.53
CA TRP A 139 8.93 0.20 7.25
C TRP A 139 10.23 0.18 8.06
N VAL A 140 10.44 1.15 8.94
CA VAL A 140 11.57 1.16 9.88
C VAL A 140 11.53 -0.10 10.76
N SER A 141 12.70 -0.67 11.01
CA SER A 141 12.84 -1.86 11.85
C SER A 141 12.17 -1.68 13.20
N GLY A 142 11.30 -2.61 13.56
CA GLY A 142 10.57 -2.58 14.83
C GLY A 142 9.39 -1.61 14.89
N ASN A 143 9.03 -0.91 13.81
CA ASN A 143 7.81 -0.10 13.76
C ASN A 143 6.57 -1.00 13.82
N SER A 144 5.58 -0.62 14.62
CA SER A 144 4.34 -1.40 14.83
C SER A 144 3.47 -1.58 13.59
N ASN A 145 3.69 -0.78 12.54
CA ASN A 145 3.02 -0.90 11.24
C ASN A 145 3.83 -1.71 10.22
N ASN A 146 5.07 -2.07 10.56
CA ASN A 146 5.90 -2.96 9.76
C ASN A 146 5.51 -4.42 10.03
N TYR A 147 4.34 -4.81 9.53
CA TYR A 147 3.75 -6.13 9.82
C TYR A 147 4.57 -7.30 9.28
N GLY A 148 5.35 -7.10 8.22
CA GLY A 148 6.25 -8.11 7.66
C GLY A 148 7.50 -8.34 8.52
N LEU A 149 7.70 -7.56 9.59
CA LEU A 149 8.89 -7.60 10.47
C LEU A 149 10.20 -7.45 9.66
N TRP A 150 10.13 -6.77 8.53
CA TRP A 150 11.28 -6.48 7.69
C TRP A 150 12.28 -5.59 8.41
N SER A 151 13.55 -5.78 8.14
CA SER A 151 14.62 -5.01 8.77
C SER A 151 15.74 -4.78 7.77
N ASN A 152 16.08 -3.51 7.57
CA ASN A 152 17.17 -3.09 6.71
C ASN A 152 17.86 -1.87 7.33
N ALA A 153 19.12 -2.02 7.71
CA ALA A 153 19.87 -0.98 8.42
C ALA A 153 20.15 0.25 7.56
N ASP A 154 20.30 0.10 6.23
CA ASP A 154 20.49 1.22 5.31
C ASP A 154 19.20 2.02 5.17
N TYR A 155 18.06 1.34 5.13
CA TYR A 155 16.74 1.97 5.15
C TYR A 155 16.52 2.77 6.43
N ASP A 156 16.76 2.14 7.59
CA ASP A 156 16.60 2.79 8.89
C ASP A 156 17.47 4.05 9.00
N ALA A 157 18.72 4.00 8.49
CA ALA A 157 19.62 5.14 8.46
C ALA A 157 19.08 6.28 7.59
N ILE A 158 18.54 5.99 6.41
CA ILE A 158 17.91 7.00 5.53
C ILE A 158 16.74 7.69 6.25
N ILE A 159 15.87 6.92 6.87
CA ILE A 159 14.69 7.48 7.56
C ILE A 159 15.13 8.31 8.76
N ASP A 160 16.18 7.90 9.50
CA ASP A 160 16.72 8.68 10.61
C ASP A 160 17.35 10.01 10.11
N GLU A 161 18.17 9.99 9.05
CA GLU A 161 18.71 11.20 8.42
C GLU A 161 17.61 12.19 8.04
N CYS A 162 16.49 11.70 7.49
CA CYS A 162 15.36 12.51 7.07
C CYS A 162 14.46 13.03 8.21
N THR A 163 14.56 12.45 9.42
CA THR A 163 13.64 12.71 10.53
C THR A 163 14.32 13.46 11.67
N THR A 164 15.50 13.04 12.09
CA THR A 164 16.24 13.56 13.24
C THR A 164 17.67 13.98 12.88
N GLY A 165 18.16 13.58 11.71
CA GLY A 165 19.51 13.85 11.23
C GLY A 165 19.64 15.19 10.47
N ASP A 166 20.73 15.30 9.73
CA ASP A 166 21.14 16.54 9.07
C ASP A 166 20.17 16.99 7.97
N LEU A 167 19.41 16.06 7.37
CA LEU A 167 18.47 16.34 6.29
C LEU A 167 17.09 16.82 6.77
N CYS A 168 16.79 16.80 8.06
CA CYS A 168 15.48 17.25 8.56
C CYS A 168 15.19 18.74 8.26
N THR A 169 16.22 19.55 7.97
CA THR A 169 16.11 20.97 7.57
C THR A 169 16.56 21.25 6.14
N ASP A 170 17.04 20.23 5.42
CA ASP A 170 17.40 20.31 4.00
C ASP A 170 16.29 19.65 3.17
N ALA A 171 15.36 20.46 2.67
CA ALA A 171 14.19 19.97 1.98
C ALA A 171 14.52 19.23 0.67
N GLU A 172 15.53 19.68 -0.09
CA GLU A 172 15.94 19.04 -1.35
C GLU A 172 16.67 17.73 -1.08
N GLY A 173 17.68 17.72 -0.22
CA GLY A 173 18.41 16.50 0.14
C GLY A 173 17.51 15.45 0.81
N ARG A 174 16.59 15.90 1.67
CA ARG A 174 15.60 15.00 2.27
C ARG A 174 14.69 14.37 1.23
N TRP A 175 14.24 15.13 0.22
CA TRP A 175 13.37 14.62 -0.82
C TRP A 175 14.06 13.53 -1.67
N GLU A 176 15.33 13.75 -2.06
CA GLU A 176 16.14 12.77 -2.77
C GLU A 176 16.34 11.48 -1.94
N ARG A 177 16.63 11.61 -0.64
CA ARG A 177 16.81 10.44 0.22
C ARG A 177 15.53 9.65 0.45
N LEU A 178 14.37 10.28 0.44
CA LEU A 178 13.09 9.59 0.49
C LEU A 178 12.81 8.77 -0.80
N TYR A 179 13.31 9.21 -1.96
CA TYR A 179 13.31 8.37 -3.16
C TYR A 179 14.19 7.13 -3.00
N ASP A 180 15.39 7.26 -2.42
CA ASP A 180 16.26 6.11 -2.12
C ASP A 180 15.55 5.12 -1.18
N ALA A 181 14.86 5.62 -0.16
CA ALA A 181 14.10 4.79 0.76
C ALA A 181 12.97 4.03 0.04
N GLU A 182 12.20 4.71 -0.82
CA GLU A 182 11.15 4.04 -1.60
C GLU A 182 11.72 2.98 -2.53
N GLN A 183 12.87 3.25 -3.17
CA GLN A 183 13.56 2.28 -4.02
C GLN A 183 13.87 0.98 -3.27
N ILE A 184 14.43 1.07 -2.05
CA ILE A 184 14.75 -0.12 -1.24
C ILE A 184 13.49 -0.92 -0.91
N VAL A 185 12.41 -0.26 -0.49
CA VAL A 185 11.13 -0.93 -0.18
C VAL A 185 10.57 -1.69 -1.37
N MET A 186 10.67 -1.10 -2.56
CA MET A 186 10.14 -1.70 -3.78
C MET A 186 11.03 -2.82 -4.32
N ASP A 187 12.35 -2.64 -4.32
CA ASP A 187 13.32 -3.64 -4.80
C ASP A 187 13.33 -4.90 -3.93
N GLU A 188 13.18 -4.75 -2.62
CA GLU A 188 13.09 -5.87 -1.69
C GLU A 188 11.67 -6.45 -1.56
N ALA A 189 10.73 -5.94 -2.34
CA ALA A 189 9.33 -6.38 -2.35
C ALA A 189 8.69 -6.41 -0.94
N VAL A 190 9.02 -5.43 -0.10
CA VAL A 190 8.47 -5.30 1.26
C VAL A 190 6.95 -5.16 1.21
N ILE A 191 6.47 -4.46 0.18
CA ILE A 191 5.05 -4.30 -0.15
C ILE A 191 4.83 -4.50 -1.64
N PHE A 192 3.57 -4.74 -1.98
CA PHE A 192 3.11 -4.78 -3.36
C PHE A 192 1.93 -3.80 -3.53
N PRO A 193 2.17 -2.56 -3.97
CA PRO A 193 1.12 -1.57 -4.16
C PRO A 193 0.11 -2.03 -5.22
N LEU A 194 -1.17 -1.90 -4.91
CA LEU A 194 -2.25 -2.35 -5.78
C LEU A 194 -3.03 -1.18 -6.39
N TYR A 195 -3.57 -0.32 -5.54
CA TYR A 195 -4.38 0.80 -5.97
C TYR A 195 -4.47 1.89 -4.91
N THR A 196 -4.69 3.12 -5.35
CA THR A 196 -5.09 4.24 -4.52
C THR A 196 -6.61 4.26 -4.44
N GLN A 197 -7.15 4.16 -3.23
CA GLN A 197 -8.59 4.10 -3.00
C GLN A 197 -9.24 5.47 -3.20
N CYS A 198 -10.30 5.51 -4.00
CA CYS A 198 -11.22 6.64 -4.07
C CYS A 198 -12.43 6.40 -3.15
N ASN A 199 -12.92 7.46 -2.53
CA ASN A 199 -14.15 7.45 -1.73
C ASN A 199 -15.20 8.34 -2.41
N ALA A 200 -16.28 7.74 -2.88
CA ALA A 200 -17.42 8.47 -3.38
C ALA A 200 -18.31 8.95 -2.23
N GLU A 201 -18.67 10.21 -2.25
CA GLU A 201 -19.48 10.83 -1.20
C GLU A 201 -20.71 11.53 -1.75
N MET A 202 -21.81 11.41 -1.03
CA MET A 202 -23.01 12.17 -1.29
C MET A 202 -23.35 13.05 -0.11
N LEU A 203 -23.37 14.37 -0.32
CA LEU A 203 -23.81 15.34 0.64
C LEU A 203 -25.15 15.93 0.20
N SER A 204 -26.13 15.97 1.12
CA SER A 204 -27.40 16.65 0.83
C SER A 204 -27.16 18.13 0.54
N SER A 205 -27.85 18.68 -0.47
CA SER A 205 -27.80 20.13 -0.78
C SER A 205 -28.26 21.03 0.38
N LYS A 206 -28.92 20.43 1.37
CA LYS A 206 -29.35 21.10 2.60
C LYS A 206 -28.27 21.14 3.69
N VAL A 207 -27.10 20.53 3.46
CA VAL A 207 -25.98 20.53 4.42
C VAL A 207 -24.85 21.40 3.88
N THR A 208 -24.37 22.30 4.74
CA THR A 208 -23.24 23.21 4.44
C THR A 208 -22.24 23.20 5.59
N GLY A 209 -21.03 23.75 5.40
CA GLY A 209 -20.01 23.88 6.44
C GLY A 209 -19.30 22.58 6.81
N VAL A 210 -19.37 21.56 5.96
CA VAL A 210 -18.49 20.38 6.09
C VAL A 210 -17.14 20.72 5.44
N GLU A 211 -16.07 20.56 6.19
CA GLU A 211 -14.70 20.73 5.68
C GLU A 211 -14.11 19.38 5.30
N TYR A 212 -13.40 19.33 4.18
CA TYR A 212 -12.75 18.13 3.67
C TYR A 212 -11.23 18.29 3.72
N HIS A 213 -10.54 17.26 4.21
CA HIS A 213 -9.10 17.22 4.28
C HIS A 213 -8.58 15.95 3.58
N PRO A 214 -7.49 16.04 2.81
CA PRO A 214 -6.92 14.88 2.11
C PRO A 214 -6.17 13.91 3.04
N VAL A 215 -5.83 14.36 4.25
CA VAL A 215 -5.04 13.60 5.23
C VAL A 215 -5.69 13.62 6.61
N ALA A 216 -5.34 12.67 7.47
CA ALA A 216 -5.83 12.53 8.83
C ALA A 216 -7.37 12.41 8.90
N LEU A 217 -8.04 13.39 9.48
CA LEU A 217 -9.51 13.43 9.53
C LEU A 217 -10.07 13.95 8.20
N ASN A 218 -10.56 13.04 7.38
CA ASN A 218 -11.08 13.39 6.05
C ASN A 218 -12.25 14.40 6.10
N ARG A 219 -12.97 14.51 7.23
CA ARG A 219 -14.12 15.42 7.37
C ARG A 219 -14.18 16.03 8.74
N VAL A 220 -14.42 17.33 8.77
CA VAL A 220 -14.70 18.09 9.99
C VAL A 220 -16.12 18.66 9.91
N TYR A 221 -16.93 18.33 10.89
CA TYR A 221 -18.35 18.72 10.97
C TYR A 221 -18.61 19.83 11.97
N LYS A 222 -17.56 20.49 12.50
CA LYS A 222 -17.67 21.50 13.54
C LYS A 222 -18.64 22.63 13.17
N ASP A 223 -18.59 23.08 11.92
CA ASP A 223 -19.39 24.17 11.40
C ASP A 223 -20.50 23.70 10.45
N ALA A 224 -20.79 22.38 10.46
CA ALA A 224 -21.83 21.81 9.64
C ALA A 224 -23.22 22.24 10.10
N VAL A 225 -24.01 22.76 9.16
CA VAL A 225 -25.39 23.19 9.37
C VAL A 225 -26.31 22.48 8.39
N LYS A 226 -27.44 21.97 8.89
CA LYS A 226 -28.52 21.44 8.04
C LYS A 226 -29.67 22.43 8.03
N THR A 227 -30.06 22.90 6.86
CA THR A 227 -31.26 23.70 6.62
C THR A 227 -32.48 22.81 6.40
N GLU A 228 -33.67 23.34 6.66
CA GLU A 228 -34.96 22.63 6.47
C GLU A 228 -35.28 22.35 4.98
#